data_bd6c99755655d15d2bcc89b6fbb1c9f9
#
_entry.id   bd6c99755655d15d2bcc89b6fbb1c9f9
#
_cell.length_a   1.000
_cell.length_b   1.000
_cell.length_c   1.000
_cell.angle_alpha   90.00
_cell.angle_beta   90.00
_cell.angle_gamma   90.00
#
_symmetry.space_group_name_H-M   'P 1'
#
loop_
_entity.id
_entity.type
_entity.pdbx_description
1 polymer ?
#
loop_
_entity_poly.entity_id
_entity_poly.type
_entity_poly.pdbx_seq_one_letter_code
_entity_poly.pdbx_strand_id
1 'polypeptide(L)'
;MRTLLKIVKSAFIAVQCLVLGGWVWLYFESRRGVAAEPGTVMFEVEKGKRVRAIAAALMAQKIIPKKTPFLFRYRFFYVPQSIKAGEYELPKTGSAKNILGILIAGKIYLHPVTIAEGLTAMETAKNFIAAGFGQNGEFPAALRETDRIALLDPKAENLEGYLFPETYLLPKGLSSREILQKMTEQFKEVFGEKWRRRAADLRMTVREVVILASLIEKETSRPDEKKFVSAVFHNRIRIGMKLDCDPTIIYALKQKGPFEGRLRTKDLKYDSPYNTYLYPGLPPGPISNPGRESLEAALYPAEADYLYFVAKNDGSHQFSRTLAEHRLAVKKFQK
;
A
#
# COMPACT_ATOMS: atom_id res chain seq x y z
N MET A 1 41.47 66.83 -8.33
CA MET A 1 40.70 65.82 -9.07
C MET A 1 41.36 64.44 -9.12
N ARG A 2 42.65 64.32 -9.50
CA ARG A 2 43.36 63.02 -9.62
C ARG A 2 43.45 62.21 -8.24
N THR A 3 43.66 62.92 -7.15
CA THR A 3 43.78 62.27 -5.80
C THR A 3 42.45 61.72 -5.31
N LEU A 4 41.36 62.46 -5.54
CA LEU A 4 39.99 61.97 -5.15
C LEU A 4 39.62 60.73 -5.95
N LEU A 5 39.94 60.64 -7.26
CA LEU A 5 39.70 59.49 -8.12
C LEU A 5 40.50 58.27 -7.67
N LYS A 6 41.74 58.46 -7.17
CA LYS A 6 42.52 57.34 -6.59
C LYS A 6 41.89 56.80 -5.32
N ILE A 7 41.43 57.68 -4.40
CA ILE A 7 40.75 57.27 -3.17
C ILE A 7 39.49 56.49 -3.46
N VAL A 8 38.63 56.98 -4.41
CA VAL A 8 37.40 56.30 -4.78
C VAL A 8 37.69 54.93 -5.39
N LYS A 9 38.71 54.82 -6.29
CA LYS A 9 39.12 53.52 -6.85
C LYS A 9 39.62 52.53 -5.77
N SER A 10 40.44 53.01 -4.84
CA SER A 10 40.94 52.17 -3.75
C SER A 10 39.80 51.70 -2.81
N ALA A 11 38.86 52.58 -2.45
CA ALA A 11 37.69 52.23 -1.69
C ALA A 11 36.80 51.22 -2.43
N PHE A 12 36.61 51.36 -3.74
CA PHE A 12 35.85 50.42 -4.56
C PHE A 12 36.50 49.02 -4.60
N ILE A 13 37.83 48.97 -4.78
CA ILE A 13 38.58 47.70 -4.75
C ILE A 13 38.50 47.07 -3.39
N ALA A 14 38.63 47.82 -2.29
CA ALA A 14 38.50 47.29 -0.93
C ALA A 14 37.12 46.70 -0.67
N VAL A 15 36.04 47.34 -1.13
CA VAL A 15 34.67 46.81 -1.04
C VAL A 15 34.52 45.52 -1.85
N GLN A 16 35.06 45.47 -3.06
CA GLN A 16 35.05 44.23 -3.87
C GLN A 16 35.81 43.09 -3.19
N CYS A 17 36.98 43.36 -2.62
CA CYS A 17 37.76 42.37 -1.88
C CYS A 17 36.99 41.83 -0.64
N LEU A 18 36.30 42.71 0.11
CA LEU A 18 35.46 42.34 1.24
C LEU A 18 34.27 41.47 0.81
N VAL A 19 33.60 41.84 -0.29
CA VAL A 19 32.46 41.05 -0.83
C VAL A 19 32.95 39.68 -1.30
N LEU A 20 34.07 39.63 -2.06
CA LEU A 20 34.69 38.38 -2.53
C LEU A 20 35.11 37.49 -1.32
N GLY A 21 35.78 38.10 -0.33
CA GLY A 21 36.18 37.41 0.91
C GLY A 21 34.98 36.83 1.67
N GLY A 22 33.90 37.62 1.79
CA GLY A 22 32.64 37.17 2.36
C GLY A 22 32.00 36.01 1.61
N TRP A 23 32.03 36.05 0.27
CA TRP A 23 31.57 34.96 -0.61
C TRP A 23 32.38 33.67 -0.42
N VAL A 24 33.69 33.78 -0.43
CA VAL A 24 34.60 32.64 -0.24
C VAL A 24 34.40 32.04 1.15
N TRP A 25 34.30 32.90 2.17
CA TRP A 25 34.04 32.43 3.55
C TRP A 25 32.70 31.68 3.65
N LEU A 26 31.60 32.23 3.12
CA LEU A 26 30.28 31.56 3.11
C LEU A 26 30.31 30.25 2.35
N TYR A 27 31.04 30.19 1.23
CA TYR A 27 31.20 28.94 0.47
C TYR A 27 31.88 27.84 1.28
N PHE A 28 32.99 28.15 1.97
CA PHE A 28 33.68 27.17 2.80
C PHE A 28 32.88 26.84 4.07
N GLU A 29 32.28 27.83 4.72
CA GLU A 29 31.46 27.62 5.91
C GLU A 29 30.21 26.73 5.60
N SER A 30 29.66 26.82 4.39
CA SER A 30 28.56 25.96 3.97
C SER A 30 28.93 24.47 3.85
N ARG A 31 30.22 24.15 3.88
CA ARG A 31 30.75 22.77 3.85
C ARG A 31 31.11 22.25 5.23
N ARG A 32 31.13 23.11 6.25
CA ARG A 32 31.34 22.69 7.64
C ARG A 32 30.11 21.98 8.17
N GLY A 33 30.31 20.80 8.76
CA GLY A 33 29.28 20.05 9.47
C GLY A 33 29.16 20.47 10.93
N VAL A 34 28.18 19.91 11.61
CA VAL A 34 28.07 20.00 13.08
C VAL A 34 28.96 18.93 13.68
N ALA A 35 29.68 19.28 14.77
CA ALA A 35 30.35 18.30 15.59
C ALA A 35 29.30 17.58 16.46
N ALA A 36 28.93 16.38 16.07
CA ALA A 36 27.98 15.54 16.78
C ALA A 36 28.38 14.07 16.62
N GLU A 37 27.81 13.21 17.46
CA GLU A 37 27.94 11.76 17.25
C GLU A 37 27.33 11.34 15.90
N PRO A 38 27.95 10.35 15.22
CA PRO A 38 27.40 9.81 13.98
C PRO A 38 25.98 9.28 14.19
N GLY A 39 25.11 9.52 13.22
CA GLY A 39 23.71 9.09 13.27
C GLY A 39 22.82 9.94 12.38
N THR A 40 21.56 9.60 12.37
CA THR A 40 20.53 10.30 11.60
C THR A 40 19.48 10.91 12.55
N VAL A 41 18.71 11.87 12.04
CA VAL A 41 17.58 12.50 12.71
C VAL A 41 16.46 12.70 11.70
N MET A 42 15.24 12.45 12.13
CA MET A 42 14.06 12.73 11.32
C MET A 42 13.76 14.22 11.36
N PHE A 43 13.59 14.80 10.17
CA PHE A 43 13.27 16.22 10.00
C PHE A 43 12.10 16.37 9.04
N GLU A 44 11.03 17.03 9.48
CA GLU A 44 9.84 17.27 8.69
C GLU A 44 9.87 18.65 8.02
N VAL A 45 9.66 18.67 6.71
CA VAL A 45 9.41 19.88 5.92
C VAL A 45 7.91 19.96 5.63
N GLU A 46 7.21 20.85 6.31
CA GLU A 46 5.78 21.05 6.10
C GLU A 46 5.49 21.67 4.72
N LYS A 47 4.33 21.36 4.16
CA LYS A 47 3.88 21.92 2.87
C LYS A 47 3.80 23.45 2.92
N GLY A 48 4.41 24.11 1.94
CA GLY A 48 4.40 25.58 1.83
C GLY A 48 5.38 26.33 2.72
N LYS A 49 6.19 25.65 3.54
CA LYS A 49 7.22 26.34 4.35
C LYS A 49 8.28 27.01 3.49
N ARG A 50 8.57 28.27 3.81
CA ARG A 50 9.62 29.05 3.13
C ARG A 50 11.02 28.55 3.55
N VAL A 51 11.97 28.59 2.64
CA VAL A 51 13.36 28.12 2.86
C VAL A 51 14.02 28.75 4.09
N ARG A 52 13.69 30.02 4.40
CA ARG A 52 14.20 30.71 5.62
C ARG A 52 13.69 30.04 6.91
N ALA A 53 12.45 29.59 6.93
CA ALA A 53 11.86 28.90 8.06
C ALA A 53 12.45 27.49 8.20
N ILE A 54 12.65 26.78 7.08
CA ILE A 54 13.35 25.48 7.04
C ILE A 54 14.77 25.62 7.62
N ALA A 55 15.53 26.62 7.16
CA ALA A 55 16.88 26.88 7.68
C ALA A 55 16.90 27.19 9.19
N ALA A 56 15.90 27.94 9.68
CA ALA A 56 15.77 28.23 11.10
C ALA A 56 15.46 26.95 11.93
N ALA A 57 14.56 26.10 11.44
CA ALA A 57 14.22 24.83 12.10
C ALA A 57 15.41 23.86 12.10
N LEU A 58 16.15 23.73 10.98
CA LEU A 58 17.37 22.92 10.91
C LEU A 58 18.44 23.37 11.91
N MET A 59 18.60 24.69 12.07
CA MET A 59 19.55 25.27 13.05
C MET A 59 19.06 25.03 14.48
N ALA A 60 17.77 25.22 14.75
CA ALA A 60 17.20 24.99 16.10
C ALA A 60 17.36 23.53 16.56
N GLN A 61 17.23 22.59 15.62
CA GLN A 61 17.47 21.15 15.88
C GLN A 61 18.96 20.76 15.79
N LYS A 62 19.87 21.73 15.66
CA LYS A 62 21.32 21.50 15.57
C LYS A 62 21.75 20.60 14.40
N ILE A 63 20.95 20.52 13.34
CA ILE A 63 21.27 19.74 12.10
C ILE A 63 22.26 20.51 11.24
N ILE A 64 22.17 21.84 11.22
CA ILE A 64 23.14 22.73 10.60
C ILE A 64 23.69 23.73 11.62
N PRO A 65 24.98 24.16 11.50
CA PRO A 65 25.58 25.07 12.48
C PRO A 65 25.04 26.49 12.40
N LYS A 66 24.75 26.97 11.21
CA LYS A 66 24.31 28.35 10.93
C LYS A 66 23.34 28.41 9.75
N LYS A 67 22.32 29.28 9.84
CA LYS A 67 21.34 29.49 8.77
C LYS A 67 21.90 30.26 7.56
N THR A 68 22.83 31.20 7.78
CA THR A 68 23.33 32.09 6.71
C THR A 68 24.06 31.33 5.59
N PRO A 69 25.03 30.43 5.89
CA PRO A 69 25.68 29.61 4.85
C PRO A 69 24.69 28.68 4.11
N PHE A 70 23.65 28.19 4.80
CA PHE A 70 22.60 27.38 4.18
C PHE A 70 21.78 28.20 3.16
N LEU A 71 21.32 29.41 3.55
CA LEU A 71 20.55 30.30 2.68
C LEU A 71 21.37 30.80 1.50
N PHE A 72 22.65 31.16 1.73
CA PHE A 72 23.59 31.53 0.68
C PHE A 72 23.71 30.41 -0.34
N ARG A 73 23.99 29.19 0.14
CA ARG A 73 24.16 28.05 -0.76
C ARG A 73 22.88 27.73 -1.55
N TYR A 74 21.72 27.77 -0.90
CA TYR A 74 20.44 27.60 -1.61
C TYR A 74 20.27 28.66 -2.71
N ARG A 75 20.48 29.94 -2.39
CA ARG A 75 20.24 31.07 -3.33
C ARG A 75 21.11 31.00 -4.55
N PHE A 76 22.38 30.61 -4.42
CA PHE A 76 23.37 30.72 -5.51
C PHE A 76 23.63 29.40 -6.23
N PHE A 77 23.25 28.25 -5.67
CA PHE A 77 23.57 26.95 -6.27
C PHE A 77 22.36 26.08 -6.56
N TYR A 78 21.19 26.40 -6.01
CA TYR A 78 20.01 25.53 -6.14
C TYR A 78 18.75 26.22 -6.66
N VAL A 79 18.67 27.57 -6.64
CA VAL A 79 17.53 28.26 -7.27
C VAL A 79 17.61 28.09 -8.81
N PRO A 80 16.49 27.72 -9.48
CA PRO A 80 15.09 27.76 -9.02
C PRO A 80 14.53 26.47 -8.40
N GLN A 81 15.35 25.48 -8.05
CA GLN A 81 14.89 24.23 -7.47
C GLN A 81 14.21 24.46 -6.10
N SER A 82 13.15 23.71 -5.83
CA SER A 82 12.40 23.80 -4.57
C SER A 82 12.68 22.62 -3.64
N ILE A 83 12.64 22.87 -2.33
CA ILE A 83 12.65 21.83 -1.33
C ILE A 83 11.23 21.21 -1.27
N LYS A 84 11.13 19.90 -1.43
CA LYS A 84 9.85 19.19 -1.35
C LYS A 84 9.40 19.03 0.10
N ALA A 85 8.10 19.10 0.34
CA ALA A 85 7.52 18.77 1.64
C ALA A 85 7.61 17.27 1.92
N GLY A 86 7.76 16.88 3.19
CA GLY A 86 7.86 15.50 3.62
C GLY A 86 8.85 15.32 4.75
N GLU A 87 8.97 14.10 5.24
CA GLU A 87 9.97 13.71 6.24
C GLU A 87 11.28 13.34 5.54
N TYR A 88 12.38 13.70 6.17
CA TYR A 88 13.73 13.42 5.70
C TYR A 88 14.55 12.80 6.82
N GLU A 89 15.27 11.75 6.49
CA GLU A 89 16.30 11.22 7.36
C GLU A 89 17.60 11.97 7.07
N LEU A 90 18.00 12.87 7.97
CA LEU A 90 19.15 13.76 7.80
C LEU A 90 20.30 13.33 8.71
N PRO A 91 21.56 13.39 8.22
CA PRO A 91 22.71 13.10 9.07
C PRO A 91 22.89 14.18 10.13
N LYS A 92 23.13 13.80 11.40
CA LYS A 92 23.41 14.72 12.52
C LYS A 92 24.70 15.53 12.31
N THR A 93 25.66 14.99 11.57
CA THR A 93 26.95 15.65 11.26
C THR A 93 26.91 16.37 9.91
N GLY A 94 25.73 16.68 9.40
CA GLY A 94 25.55 17.24 8.06
C GLY A 94 26.07 18.67 7.89
N SER A 95 26.69 18.95 6.76
CA SER A 95 26.96 20.32 6.33
C SER A 95 25.77 20.91 5.59
N ALA A 96 25.67 22.24 5.49
CA ALA A 96 24.62 22.88 4.70
C ALA A 96 24.59 22.34 3.25
N LYS A 97 25.76 22.00 2.67
CA LYS A 97 25.88 21.37 1.35
C LYS A 97 25.19 20.01 1.31
N ASN A 98 25.47 19.14 2.26
CA ASN A 98 24.93 17.78 2.29
C ASN A 98 23.42 17.80 2.55
N ILE A 99 22.99 18.57 3.55
CA ILE A 99 21.57 18.71 3.90
C ILE A 99 20.77 19.25 2.71
N LEU A 100 21.22 20.33 2.07
CA LEU A 100 20.56 20.86 0.87
C LEU A 100 20.52 19.83 -0.27
N GLY A 101 21.60 19.08 -0.47
CA GLY A 101 21.65 18.02 -1.49
C GLY A 101 20.54 16.98 -1.28
N ILE A 102 20.30 16.55 -0.04
CA ILE A 102 19.23 15.60 0.32
C ILE A 102 17.84 16.22 0.10
N LEU A 103 17.63 17.46 0.62
CA LEU A 103 16.34 18.15 0.55
C LEU A 103 15.93 18.48 -0.88
N ILE A 104 16.86 18.93 -1.72
CA ILE A 104 16.62 19.27 -3.14
C ILE A 104 16.43 18.01 -3.98
N ALA A 105 17.20 16.94 -3.70
CA ALA A 105 16.98 15.66 -4.35
C ALA A 105 15.60 15.06 -4.01
N GLY A 106 14.92 15.59 -2.99
CA GLY A 106 13.61 15.13 -2.56
C GLY A 106 13.63 13.68 -2.05
N LYS A 107 14.72 13.26 -1.40
CA LYS A 107 14.87 11.94 -0.78
C LYS A 107 14.02 11.87 0.49
N ILE A 108 12.70 11.89 0.30
CA ILE A 108 11.71 11.80 1.36
C ILE A 108 11.79 10.41 2.00
N TYR A 109 11.73 10.34 3.32
CA TYR A 109 11.62 9.08 4.03
C TYR A 109 10.26 8.43 3.75
N LEU A 110 10.28 7.16 3.39
CA LEU A 110 9.08 6.39 3.09
C LEU A 110 8.87 5.35 4.18
N HIS A 111 7.67 5.36 4.75
CA HIS A 111 7.26 4.40 5.78
C HIS A 111 6.75 3.13 5.11
N PRO A 112 7.34 1.95 5.40
CA PRO A 112 6.83 0.69 4.89
C PRO A 112 5.56 0.28 5.65
N VAL A 113 4.47 0.01 4.91
CA VAL A 113 3.23 -0.54 5.46
C VAL A 113 2.91 -1.81 4.69
N THR A 114 3.01 -2.96 5.36
CA THR A 114 2.71 -4.26 4.77
C THR A 114 1.25 -4.62 4.99
N ILE A 115 0.54 -4.89 3.90
CA ILE A 115 -0.84 -5.35 3.89
C ILE A 115 -0.84 -6.83 3.51
N ALA A 116 -1.33 -7.66 4.43
CA ALA A 116 -1.42 -9.10 4.22
C ALA A 116 -2.54 -9.46 3.24
N GLU A 117 -2.38 -10.59 2.56
CA GLU A 117 -3.42 -11.20 1.73
C GLU A 117 -4.62 -11.64 2.58
N GLY A 118 -5.81 -11.68 1.99
CA GLY A 118 -7.03 -12.16 2.64
C GLY A 118 -7.66 -11.20 3.65
N LEU A 119 -7.13 -9.98 3.82
CA LEU A 119 -7.78 -8.94 4.60
C LEU A 119 -8.97 -8.36 3.82
N THR A 120 -10.05 -8.01 4.52
CA THR A 120 -11.12 -7.20 3.97
C THR A 120 -10.66 -5.77 3.73
N ALA A 121 -11.39 -5.02 2.91
CA ALA A 121 -11.10 -3.61 2.66
C ALA A 121 -11.10 -2.78 3.96
N MET A 122 -12.01 -3.09 4.90
CA MET A 122 -12.06 -2.42 6.20
C MET A 122 -10.90 -2.81 7.12
N GLU A 123 -10.48 -4.10 7.12
CA GLU A 123 -9.31 -4.55 7.87
C GLU A 123 -8.02 -3.91 7.30
N THR A 124 -7.92 -3.79 5.97
CA THR A 124 -6.85 -3.06 5.29
C THR A 124 -6.79 -1.60 5.73
N ALA A 125 -7.94 -0.91 5.76
CA ALA A 125 -8.03 0.47 6.24
C ALA A 125 -7.56 0.62 7.70
N LYS A 126 -7.95 -0.32 8.58
CA LYS A 126 -7.50 -0.34 9.98
C LYS A 126 -5.97 -0.46 10.10
N ASN A 127 -5.33 -1.27 9.24
CA ASN A 127 -3.87 -1.41 9.24
C ASN A 127 -3.18 -0.08 8.87
N PHE A 128 -3.68 0.66 7.88
CA PHE A 128 -3.15 1.99 7.57
C PHE A 128 -3.35 2.99 8.71
N ILE A 129 -4.52 2.99 9.35
CA ILE A 129 -4.80 3.86 10.51
C ILE A 129 -3.84 3.53 11.66
N ALA A 130 -3.62 2.24 11.96
CA ALA A 130 -2.67 1.80 12.99
C ALA A 130 -1.22 2.20 12.67
N ALA A 131 -0.86 2.27 11.39
CA ALA A 131 0.44 2.76 10.92
C ALA A 131 0.54 4.29 10.86
N GLY A 132 -0.50 5.04 11.29
CA GLY A 132 -0.51 6.50 11.35
C GLY A 132 -0.90 7.19 10.04
N PHE A 133 -1.53 6.47 9.10
CA PHE A 133 -2.00 7.01 7.83
C PHE A 133 -3.51 7.21 7.79
N GLY A 134 -3.95 8.28 7.12
CA GLY A 134 -5.35 8.66 7.03
C GLY A 134 -5.92 9.13 8.37
N GLN A 135 -7.05 9.83 8.33
CA GLN A 135 -7.75 10.22 9.55
C GLN A 135 -8.89 9.25 9.84
N ASN A 136 -9.26 9.11 11.12
CA ASN A 136 -10.42 8.30 11.50
C ASN A 136 -11.69 8.78 10.77
N GLY A 137 -12.36 7.86 10.08
CA GLY A 137 -13.60 8.14 9.35
C GLY A 137 -13.45 8.47 7.86
N GLU A 138 -12.24 8.75 7.34
CA GLU A 138 -12.05 9.01 5.91
C GLU A 138 -12.07 7.72 5.05
N PHE A 139 -11.49 6.62 5.53
CA PHE A 139 -11.43 5.37 4.79
C PHE A 139 -12.79 4.81 4.42
N PRO A 140 -13.81 4.74 5.30
CA PRO A 140 -15.12 4.18 4.94
C PRO A 140 -15.80 4.90 3.77
N ALA A 141 -15.63 6.23 3.68
CA ALA A 141 -16.15 7.00 2.55
C ALA A 141 -15.33 6.74 1.28
N ALA A 142 -14.01 6.77 1.38
CA ALA A 142 -13.10 6.55 0.26
C ALA A 142 -13.18 5.12 -0.32
N LEU A 143 -13.50 4.11 0.50
CA LEU A 143 -13.71 2.73 0.06
C LEU A 143 -14.95 2.56 -0.83
N ARG A 144 -15.90 3.48 -0.81
CA ARG A 144 -17.10 3.48 -1.68
C ARG A 144 -16.89 4.21 -3.01
N GLU A 145 -15.74 4.85 -3.20
CA GLU A 145 -15.39 5.55 -4.44
C GLU A 145 -14.86 4.55 -5.48
N THR A 146 -15.76 3.95 -6.24
CA THR A 146 -15.46 2.85 -7.19
C THR A 146 -15.01 3.32 -8.56
N ASP A 147 -14.98 4.61 -8.86
CA ASP A 147 -14.54 5.18 -10.15
C ASP A 147 -13.17 4.65 -10.58
N ARG A 148 -12.30 4.39 -9.59
CA ARG A 148 -10.95 3.86 -9.80
C ARG A 148 -10.92 2.49 -10.48
N ILE A 149 -11.96 1.69 -10.29
CA ILE A 149 -12.07 0.32 -10.83
C ILE A 149 -13.25 0.14 -11.80
N ALA A 150 -13.97 1.19 -12.13
CA ALA A 150 -15.17 1.15 -12.96
C ALA A 150 -14.96 0.48 -14.33
N LEU A 151 -13.77 0.61 -14.92
CA LEU A 151 -13.41 -0.06 -16.18
C LEU A 151 -13.21 -1.59 -16.03
N LEU A 152 -12.91 -2.07 -14.83
CA LEU A 152 -12.71 -3.50 -14.55
C LEU A 152 -13.98 -4.13 -13.98
N ASP A 153 -14.67 -3.40 -13.12
CA ASP A 153 -15.90 -3.82 -12.47
C ASP A 153 -16.89 -2.65 -12.35
N PRO A 154 -17.73 -2.44 -13.36
CA PRO A 154 -18.74 -1.38 -13.34
C PRO A 154 -19.87 -1.63 -12.33
N LYS A 155 -19.95 -2.83 -11.74
CA LYS A 155 -20.97 -3.21 -10.74
C LYS A 155 -20.42 -3.17 -9.31
N ALA A 156 -19.17 -2.74 -9.11
CA ALA A 156 -18.59 -2.64 -7.78
C ALA A 156 -19.32 -1.60 -6.92
N GLU A 157 -19.70 -1.98 -5.70
CA GLU A 157 -20.31 -1.09 -4.71
C GLU A 157 -19.26 -0.46 -3.79
N ASN A 158 -18.10 -1.07 -3.70
CA ASN A 158 -16.95 -0.63 -2.92
C ASN A 158 -15.66 -1.25 -3.48
N LEU A 159 -14.52 -0.96 -2.85
CA LEU A 159 -13.20 -1.45 -3.26
C LEU A 159 -12.82 -2.82 -2.68
N GLU A 160 -13.76 -3.60 -2.10
CA GLU A 160 -13.48 -4.96 -1.61
C GLU A 160 -12.99 -5.85 -2.75
N GLY A 161 -11.87 -6.55 -2.54
CA GLY A 161 -11.24 -7.41 -3.53
C GLY A 161 -10.27 -6.70 -4.48
N TYR A 162 -10.23 -5.35 -4.47
CA TYR A 162 -9.43 -4.54 -5.40
C TYR A 162 -8.29 -3.78 -4.74
N LEU A 163 -8.06 -3.97 -3.45
CA LEU A 163 -6.96 -3.38 -2.70
C LEU A 163 -5.80 -4.39 -2.64
N PHE A 164 -4.91 -4.34 -3.64
CA PHE A 164 -3.88 -5.38 -3.78
C PHE A 164 -2.97 -5.45 -2.55
N PRO A 165 -2.77 -6.65 -1.96
CA PRO A 165 -1.90 -6.84 -0.79
C PRO A 165 -0.44 -6.78 -1.21
N GLU A 166 0.31 -5.87 -0.57
CA GLU A 166 1.74 -5.65 -0.80
C GLU A 166 2.36 -4.81 0.32
N THR A 167 3.67 -4.61 0.30
CA THR A 167 4.36 -3.63 1.13
C THR A 167 4.42 -2.30 0.41
N TYR A 168 3.68 -1.32 0.91
CA TYR A 168 3.62 0.03 0.36
C TYR A 168 4.62 0.94 1.05
N LEU A 169 5.49 1.59 0.27
CA LEU A 169 6.41 2.63 0.74
C LEU A 169 5.73 4.00 0.61
N LEU A 170 5.28 4.56 1.72
CA LEU A 170 4.42 5.74 1.73
C LEU A 170 5.09 6.94 2.42
N PRO A 171 5.09 8.13 1.81
CA PRO A 171 5.43 9.36 2.51
C PRO A 171 4.35 9.68 3.55
N LYS A 172 4.74 10.27 4.67
CA LYS A 172 3.80 10.76 5.69
C LYS A 172 2.82 11.79 5.11
N GLY A 173 1.60 11.81 5.64
CA GLY A 173 0.58 12.79 5.29
C GLY A 173 -0.21 12.48 4.02
N LEU A 174 -0.12 11.26 3.47
CA LEU A 174 -1.04 10.83 2.42
C LEU A 174 -2.47 10.69 2.95
N SER A 175 -3.41 11.16 2.18
CA SER A 175 -4.84 10.94 2.41
C SER A 175 -5.23 9.47 2.16
N SER A 176 -6.34 9.03 2.77
CA SER A 176 -6.92 7.71 2.50
C SER A 176 -7.19 7.48 1.01
N ARG A 177 -7.63 8.51 0.28
CA ARG A 177 -7.85 8.45 -1.17
C ARG A 177 -6.59 8.15 -1.97
N GLU A 178 -5.48 8.82 -1.65
CA GLU A 178 -4.20 8.61 -2.33
C GLU A 178 -3.63 7.22 -2.04
N ILE A 179 -3.83 6.70 -0.83
CA ILE A 179 -3.42 5.35 -0.44
C ILE A 179 -4.24 4.31 -1.23
N LEU A 180 -5.56 4.42 -1.21
CA LEU A 180 -6.45 3.49 -1.92
C LEU A 180 -6.24 3.55 -3.44
N GLN A 181 -5.90 4.73 -3.98
CA GLN A 181 -5.51 4.87 -5.39
C GLN A 181 -4.27 4.04 -5.72
N LYS A 182 -3.22 4.12 -4.89
CA LYS A 182 -2.00 3.29 -5.09
C LYS A 182 -2.31 1.80 -5.05
N MET A 183 -3.17 1.36 -4.14
CA MET A 183 -3.54 -0.04 -4.01
C MET A 183 -4.35 -0.55 -5.22
N THR A 184 -5.28 0.26 -5.71
CA THR A 184 -6.07 -0.08 -6.90
C THR A 184 -5.25 0.03 -8.20
N GLU A 185 -4.28 0.92 -8.29
CA GLU A 185 -3.32 0.98 -9.39
C GLU A 185 -2.46 -0.29 -9.42
N GLN A 186 -1.95 -0.73 -8.27
CA GLN A 186 -1.20 -1.97 -8.14
C GLN A 186 -2.04 -3.19 -8.54
N PHE A 187 -3.32 -3.24 -8.13
CA PHE A 187 -4.25 -4.26 -8.60
C PHE A 187 -4.36 -4.28 -10.12
N LYS A 188 -4.54 -3.12 -10.77
CA LYS A 188 -4.65 -3.01 -12.24
C LYS A 188 -3.38 -3.46 -12.96
N GLU A 189 -2.22 -3.17 -12.38
CA GLU A 189 -0.93 -3.60 -12.91
C GLU A 189 -0.81 -5.13 -12.85
N VAL A 190 -1.12 -5.72 -11.70
CA VAL A 190 -1.12 -7.17 -11.51
C VAL A 190 -2.16 -7.86 -12.38
N PHE A 191 -3.41 -7.35 -12.38
CA PHE A 191 -4.50 -7.86 -13.21
C PHE A 191 -4.45 -7.24 -14.62
N GLY A 192 -3.29 -7.36 -15.27
CA GLY A 192 -3.01 -6.79 -16.58
C GLY A 192 -3.76 -7.47 -17.72
N GLU A 193 -3.42 -7.06 -18.96
CA GLU A 193 -4.10 -7.49 -20.19
C GLU A 193 -4.11 -9.02 -20.37
N LYS A 194 -3.02 -9.71 -20.03
CA LYS A 194 -2.93 -11.17 -20.12
C LYS A 194 -4.02 -11.87 -19.29
N TRP A 195 -4.23 -11.42 -18.05
CA TRP A 195 -5.23 -12.01 -17.17
C TRP A 195 -6.66 -11.62 -17.57
N ARG A 196 -6.87 -10.42 -18.08
CA ARG A 196 -8.17 -10.01 -18.62
C ARG A 196 -8.58 -10.87 -19.82
N ARG A 197 -7.66 -11.16 -20.76
CA ARG A 197 -7.90 -12.09 -21.86
C ARG A 197 -8.22 -13.48 -21.35
N ARG A 198 -7.44 -13.98 -20.39
CA ARG A 198 -7.68 -15.30 -19.81
C ARG A 198 -9.04 -15.41 -19.11
N ALA A 199 -9.48 -14.37 -18.41
CA ALA A 199 -10.83 -14.30 -17.84
C ALA A 199 -11.90 -14.43 -18.93
N ALA A 200 -11.75 -13.70 -20.04
CA ALA A 200 -12.64 -13.80 -21.20
C ALA A 200 -12.67 -15.21 -21.82
N ASP A 201 -11.51 -15.88 -21.94
CA ASP A 201 -11.43 -17.28 -22.40
C ASP A 201 -12.23 -18.23 -21.51
N LEU A 202 -12.24 -17.96 -20.20
CA LEU A 202 -13.04 -18.68 -19.21
C LEU A 202 -14.52 -18.25 -19.19
N ARG A 203 -14.91 -17.27 -20.01
CA ARG A 203 -16.23 -16.62 -20.02
C ARG A 203 -16.59 -16.01 -18.66
N MET A 204 -15.58 -15.50 -17.94
CA MET A 204 -15.72 -14.83 -16.66
C MET A 204 -15.42 -13.33 -16.79
N THR A 205 -16.19 -12.52 -16.12
CA THR A 205 -15.87 -11.11 -15.90
C THR A 205 -14.72 -10.97 -14.91
N VAL A 206 -14.03 -9.82 -14.90
CA VAL A 206 -13.00 -9.52 -13.88
C VAL A 206 -13.58 -9.65 -12.48
N ARG A 207 -14.81 -9.16 -12.27
CA ARG A 207 -15.54 -9.29 -11.00
C ARG A 207 -15.66 -10.73 -10.54
N GLU A 208 -16.10 -11.63 -11.39
CA GLU A 208 -16.26 -13.06 -11.06
C GLU A 208 -14.93 -13.72 -10.71
N VAL A 209 -13.86 -13.37 -11.43
CA VAL A 209 -12.51 -13.86 -11.09
C VAL A 209 -12.05 -13.36 -9.72
N VAL A 210 -12.27 -12.08 -9.41
CA VAL A 210 -11.89 -11.50 -8.11
C VAL A 210 -12.71 -12.10 -6.97
N ILE A 211 -14.01 -12.30 -7.18
CA ILE A 211 -14.86 -12.99 -6.22
C ILE A 211 -14.32 -14.40 -5.95
N LEU A 212 -14.10 -15.18 -6.98
CA LEU A 212 -13.59 -16.55 -6.85
C LEU A 212 -12.22 -16.57 -6.17
N ALA A 213 -11.31 -15.68 -6.56
CA ALA A 213 -9.99 -15.55 -5.94
C ALA A 213 -10.10 -15.21 -4.44
N SER A 214 -11.06 -14.37 -4.04
CA SER A 214 -11.27 -14.03 -2.63
C SER A 214 -11.77 -15.21 -1.80
N LEU A 215 -12.54 -16.14 -2.41
CA LEU A 215 -12.95 -17.38 -1.77
C LEU A 215 -11.73 -18.31 -1.60
N ILE A 216 -10.96 -18.53 -2.67
CA ILE A 216 -9.75 -19.36 -2.67
C ILE A 216 -8.77 -18.87 -1.60
N GLU A 217 -8.56 -17.54 -1.51
CA GLU A 217 -7.68 -16.91 -0.53
C GLU A 217 -8.07 -17.24 0.92
N LYS A 218 -9.36 -17.32 1.17
CA LYS A 218 -9.90 -17.60 2.53
C LYS A 218 -9.98 -19.09 2.85
N GLU A 219 -9.92 -19.98 1.86
CA GLU A 219 -10.01 -21.43 2.08
C GLU A 219 -8.65 -22.06 2.37
N THR A 220 -7.59 -21.60 1.73
CA THR A 220 -6.26 -22.17 1.95
C THR A 220 -5.15 -21.14 1.91
N SER A 221 -4.23 -21.24 2.85
CA SER A 221 -2.98 -20.50 2.86
C SER A 221 -1.85 -21.21 2.08
N ARG A 222 -2.10 -22.45 1.60
CA ARG A 222 -1.11 -23.27 0.91
C ARG A 222 -1.08 -22.96 -0.58
N PRO A 223 0.03 -22.43 -1.11
CA PRO A 223 0.16 -22.09 -2.54
C PRO A 223 -0.08 -23.27 -3.48
N ASP A 224 0.42 -24.45 -3.09
CA ASP A 224 0.31 -25.71 -3.84
C ASP A 224 -1.13 -26.23 -3.96
N GLU A 225 -2.03 -25.84 -3.04
CA GLU A 225 -3.43 -26.27 -3.04
C GLU A 225 -4.38 -25.27 -3.71
N LYS A 226 -4.02 -23.99 -3.83
CA LYS A 226 -4.90 -22.94 -4.38
C LYS A 226 -5.52 -23.33 -5.73
N LYS A 227 -4.76 -23.95 -6.64
CA LYS A 227 -5.25 -24.39 -7.94
C LYS A 227 -6.22 -25.56 -7.85
N PHE A 228 -6.08 -26.45 -6.87
CA PHE A 228 -7.03 -27.55 -6.65
C PHE A 228 -8.32 -27.06 -5.99
N VAL A 229 -8.25 -26.15 -5.02
CA VAL A 229 -9.43 -25.48 -4.45
C VAL A 229 -10.19 -24.73 -5.55
N SER A 230 -9.47 -24.03 -6.42
CA SER A 230 -10.03 -23.38 -7.61
C SER A 230 -10.76 -24.38 -8.52
N ALA A 231 -10.15 -25.55 -8.81
CA ALA A 231 -10.78 -26.59 -9.63
C ALA A 231 -12.10 -27.07 -9.01
N VAL A 232 -12.16 -27.26 -7.68
CA VAL A 232 -13.42 -27.64 -7.01
C VAL A 232 -14.48 -26.57 -7.22
N PHE A 233 -14.17 -25.28 -7.03
CA PHE A 233 -15.14 -24.22 -7.21
C PHE A 233 -15.60 -24.10 -8.67
N HIS A 234 -14.69 -24.13 -9.64
CA HIS A 234 -15.04 -24.13 -11.08
C HIS A 234 -15.95 -25.32 -11.45
N ASN A 235 -15.64 -26.52 -10.94
CA ASN A 235 -16.45 -27.71 -11.22
C ASN A 235 -17.85 -27.58 -10.61
N ARG A 236 -17.96 -27.10 -9.36
CA ARG A 236 -19.25 -26.87 -8.70
C ARG A 236 -20.09 -25.82 -9.43
N ILE A 237 -19.49 -24.69 -9.83
CA ILE A 237 -20.17 -23.65 -10.61
C ILE A 237 -20.70 -24.22 -11.91
N ARG A 238 -19.88 -25.01 -12.65
CA ARG A 238 -20.24 -25.60 -13.92
C ARG A 238 -21.47 -26.51 -13.85
N ILE A 239 -21.66 -27.23 -12.73
CA ILE A 239 -22.80 -28.16 -12.54
C ILE A 239 -23.93 -27.57 -11.69
N GLY A 240 -23.87 -26.27 -11.36
CA GLY A 240 -24.89 -25.61 -10.51
C GLY A 240 -24.89 -26.06 -9.05
N MET A 241 -23.79 -26.65 -8.57
CA MET A 241 -23.65 -27.08 -7.17
C MET A 241 -23.32 -25.89 -6.28
N LYS A 242 -23.84 -25.86 -5.06
CA LYS A 242 -23.52 -24.84 -4.04
C LYS A 242 -22.04 -24.89 -3.68
N LEU A 243 -21.44 -23.71 -3.39
CA LEU A 243 -20.03 -23.65 -3.05
C LEU A 243 -19.73 -24.09 -1.62
N ASP A 244 -20.70 -23.98 -0.71
CA ASP A 244 -20.61 -24.38 0.71
C ASP A 244 -19.33 -23.84 1.38
N CYS A 245 -19.04 -22.57 1.17
CA CYS A 245 -17.79 -21.91 1.57
C CYS A 245 -18.00 -21.14 2.88
N ASP A 246 -17.49 -21.65 3.99
CA ASP A 246 -17.62 -21.06 5.34
C ASP A 246 -17.22 -19.59 5.42
N PRO A 247 -16.10 -19.15 4.79
CA PRO A 247 -15.68 -17.75 4.79
C PRO A 247 -16.75 -16.78 4.27
N THR A 248 -17.62 -17.19 3.38
CA THR A 248 -18.70 -16.34 2.84
C THR A 248 -19.73 -16.00 3.90
N ILE A 249 -20.04 -16.94 4.79
CA ILE A 249 -20.95 -16.70 5.92
C ILE A 249 -20.28 -15.83 6.97
N ILE A 250 -19.02 -16.09 7.28
CA ILE A 250 -18.23 -15.28 8.22
C ILE A 250 -18.22 -13.82 7.76
N TYR A 251 -18.00 -13.59 6.46
CA TYR A 251 -18.04 -12.25 5.88
C TYR A 251 -19.40 -11.59 6.04
N ALA A 252 -20.49 -12.32 5.72
CA ALA A 252 -21.84 -11.82 5.85
C ALA A 252 -22.20 -11.46 7.32
N LEU A 253 -21.79 -12.28 8.28
CA LEU A 253 -21.99 -12.02 9.70
C LEU A 253 -21.19 -10.81 10.19
N LYS A 254 -19.93 -10.65 9.74
CA LYS A 254 -19.10 -9.47 10.04
C LYS A 254 -19.68 -8.15 9.50
N GLN A 255 -20.43 -8.19 8.40
CA GLN A 255 -21.14 -7.00 7.91
C GLN A 255 -22.31 -6.57 8.83
N LYS A 256 -22.92 -7.51 9.54
CA LYS A 256 -24.00 -7.23 10.49
C LYS A 256 -23.47 -6.68 11.82
N GLY A 257 -22.28 -7.08 12.22
CA GLY A 257 -21.65 -6.67 13.47
C GLY A 257 -20.42 -7.50 13.81
N PRO A 258 -19.79 -7.25 14.95
CA PRO A 258 -18.63 -8.02 15.38
C PRO A 258 -18.97 -9.51 15.42
N PHE A 259 -18.21 -10.33 14.70
CA PHE A 259 -18.29 -11.79 14.72
C PHE A 259 -16.96 -12.34 15.18
N GLU A 260 -16.96 -12.89 16.38
CA GLU A 260 -15.81 -13.57 16.98
C GLU A 260 -16.20 -14.99 17.32
N GLY A 261 -15.43 -15.96 16.84
CA GLY A 261 -15.63 -17.34 17.18
C GLY A 261 -15.77 -18.29 15.99
N ARG A 262 -16.26 -19.52 16.28
CA ARG A 262 -16.48 -20.55 15.27
C ARG A 262 -17.91 -20.50 14.74
N LEU A 263 -18.07 -20.77 13.44
CA LEU A 263 -19.37 -20.98 12.83
C LEU A 263 -20.13 -22.11 13.55
N ARG A 264 -21.39 -21.85 13.82
CA ARG A 264 -22.32 -22.83 14.40
C ARG A 264 -23.33 -23.27 13.33
N THR A 265 -23.91 -24.42 13.48
CA THR A 265 -24.93 -24.96 12.55
C THR A 265 -26.08 -23.97 12.28
N LYS A 266 -26.48 -23.16 13.27
CA LYS A 266 -27.47 -22.10 13.08
C LYS A 266 -27.03 -21.00 12.15
N ASP A 267 -25.72 -20.69 12.11
CA ASP A 267 -25.15 -19.60 11.31
C ASP A 267 -25.17 -19.97 9.81
N LEU A 268 -25.10 -21.28 9.48
CA LEU A 268 -25.25 -21.79 8.12
C LEU A 268 -26.61 -21.46 7.48
N LYS A 269 -27.61 -21.17 8.32
CA LYS A 269 -28.97 -20.79 7.89
C LYS A 269 -29.18 -19.27 7.84
N TYR A 270 -28.11 -18.48 8.09
CA TYR A 270 -28.19 -17.03 8.02
C TYR A 270 -28.53 -16.58 6.59
N ASP A 271 -29.69 -15.95 6.44
CA ASP A 271 -30.14 -15.45 5.14
C ASP A 271 -29.35 -14.21 4.73
N SER A 272 -28.48 -14.39 3.76
CA SER A 272 -27.65 -13.35 3.16
C SER A 272 -27.31 -13.77 1.73
N PRO A 273 -27.31 -12.85 0.75
CA PRO A 273 -26.88 -13.16 -0.61
C PRO A 273 -25.42 -13.66 -0.71
N TYR A 274 -24.62 -13.43 0.34
CA TYR A 274 -23.28 -14.01 0.46
C TYR A 274 -23.28 -15.46 0.93
N ASN A 275 -24.38 -16.01 1.43
CA ASN A 275 -24.41 -17.36 1.98
C ASN A 275 -24.43 -18.43 0.87
N THR A 276 -23.27 -18.95 0.53
CA THR A 276 -23.09 -19.99 -0.50
C THR A 276 -23.61 -21.39 -0.10
N TYR A 277 -24.10 -21.58 1.13
CA TYR A 277 -24.87 -22.76 1.54
C TYR A 277 -26.35 -22.66 1.16
N LEU A 278 -26.88 -21.44 1.03
CA LEU A 278 -28.28 -21.22 0.64
C LEU A 278 -28.40 -20.96 -0.85
N TYR A 279 -27.51 -20.14 -1.41
CA TYR A 279 -27.56 -19.68 -2.78
C TYR A 279 -26.44 -20.30 -3.63
N PRO A 280 -26.77 -20.94 -4.78
CA PRO A 280 -25.77 -21.50 -5.68
C PRO A 280 -25.04 -20.39 -6.45
N GLY A 281 -23.84 -20.70 -6.94
CA GLY A 281 -22.99 -19.78 -7.70
C GLY A 281 -22.13 -18.88 -6.83
N LEU A 282 -21.53 -17.87 -7.44
CA LEU A 282 -20.67 -16.90 -6.75
C LEU A 282 -21.52 -15.91 -5.93
N PRO A 283 -21.01 -15.47 -4.77
CA PRO A 283 -21.66 -14.41 -4.00
C PRO A 283 -21.66 -13.08 -4.77
N PRO A 284 -22.43 -12.06 -4.33
CA PRO A 284 -22.57 -10.80 -5.07
C PRO A 284 -21.29 -9.97 -5.17
N GLY A 285 -20.30 -10.19 -4.30
CA GLY A 285 -19.03 -9.49 -4.32
C GLY A 285 -17.90 -10.26 -3.64
N PRO A 286 -16.65 -9.78 -3.74
CA PRO A 286 -15.51 -10.36 -3.03
C PRO A 286 -15.70 -10.30 -1.52
N ILE A 287 -15.05 -11.21 -0.79
CA ILE A 287 -15.10 -11.30 0.68
C ILE A 287 -13.77 -10.95 1.34
N SER A 288 -12.73 -10.67 0.55
CA SER A 288 -11.40 -10.24 0.98
C SER A 288 -10.61 -9.73 -0.22
N ASN A 289 -9.45 -9.14 0.04
CA ASN A 289 -8.48 -8.75 -0.99
C ASN A 289 -7.53 -9.93 -1.25
N PRO A 290 -7.63 -10.59 -2.41
CA PRO A 290 -6.82 -11.76 -2.74
C PRO A 290 -5.40 -11.36 -3.16
N GLY A 291 -4.42 -12.23 -2.86
CA GLY A 291 -3.08 -12.12 -3.37
C GLY A 291 -2.94 -12.61 -4.82
N ARG A 292 -1.73 -12.43 -5.36
CA ARG A 292 -1.41 -12.82 -6.74
C ARG A 292 -1.68 -14.29 -7.01
N GLU A 293 -1.33 -15.17 -6.10
CA GLU A 293 -1.48 -16.62 -6.27
C GLU A 293 -2.93 -17.06 -6.34
N SER A 294 -3.82 -16.44 -5.54
CA SER A 294 -5.25 -16.74 -5.57
C SER A 294 -5.92 -16.21 -6.84
N LEU A 295 -5.53 -15.02 -7.31
CA LEU A 295 -5.96 -14.49 -8.61
C LEU A 295 -5.50 -15.39 -9.76
N GLU A 296 -4.25 -15.85 -9.73
CA GLU A 296 -3.73 -16.78 -10.73
C GLU A 296 -4.46 -18.14 -10.66
N ALA A 297 -4.69 -18.67 -9.47
CA ALA A 297 -5.42 -19.93 -9.29
C ALA A 297 -6.86 -19.85 -9.81
N ALA A 298 -7.55 -18.71 -9.62
CA ALA A 298 -8.89 -18.51 -10.17
C ALA A 298 -8.90 -18.51 -11.70
N LEU A 299 -7.84 -18.01 -12.34
CA LEU A 299 -7.68 -17.97 -13.80
C LEU A 299 -7.14 -19.29 -14.40
N TYR A 300 -6.36 -20.03 -13.63
CA TYR A 300 -5.69 -21.25 -14.07
C TYR A 300 -5.92 -22.38 -13.06
N PRO A 301 -7.16 -22.88 -12.93
CA PRO A 301 -7.47 -24.00 -12.04
C PRO A 301 -6.68 -25.26 -12.46
N ALA A 302 -6.45 -26.16 -11.53
CA ALA A 302 -5.87 -27.46 -11.83
C ALA A 302 -6.83 -28.27 -12.74
N GLU A 303 -6.28 -29.05 -13.65
CA GLU A 303 -7.06 -30.01 -14.46
C GLU A 303 -7.42 -31.23 -13.60
N ALA A 304 -8.49 -31.12 -12.80
CA ALA A 304 -8.92 -32.17 -11.88
C ALA A 304 -10.44 -32.15 -11.71
N ASP A 305 -11.03 -33.33 -11.58
CA ASP A 305 -12.48 -33.53 -11.45
C ASP A 305 -12.96 -33.54 -9.98
N TYR A 306 -12.25 -32.81 -9.09
CA TYR A 306 -12.62 -32.74 -7.71
C TYR A 306 -13.87 -31.88 -7.50
N LEU A 307 -14.77 -32.37 -6.63
CA LEU A 307 -15.96 -31.65 -6.19
C LEU A 307 -15.96 -31.35 -4.68
N TYR A 308 -15.06 -31.95 -3.92
CA TYR A 308 -15.00 -31.84 -2.47
C TYR A 308 -13.56 -31.74 -1.99
N PHE A 309 -13.38 -31.05 -0.88
CA PHE A 309 -12.13 -31.07 -0.08
C PHE A 309 -12.45 -31.04 1.40
N VAL A 310 -11.56 -31.54 2.25
CA VAL A 310 -11.66 -31.52 3.70
C VAL A 310 -10.28 -31.34 4.31
N ALA A 311 -10.17 -30.51 5.34
CA ALA A 311 -8.92 -30.28 6.05
C ALA A 311 -8.42 -31.57 6.75
N LYS A 312 -7.10 -31.81 6.65
CA LYS A 312 -6.43 -32.95 7.30
C LYS A 312 -5.88 -32.64 8.69
N ASN A 313 -6.13 -31.44 9.23
CA ASN A 313 -5.60 -30.95 10.50
C ASN A 313 -4.06 -30.75 10.56
N ASP A 314 -3.36 -30.87 9.43
CA ASP A 314 -1.94 -30.55 9.23
C ASP A 314 -1.74 -29.30 8.36
N GLY A 315 -2.82 -28.54 8.14
CA GLY A 315 -2.86 -27.38 7.25
C GLY A 315 -3.05 -27.74 5.78
N SER A 316 -3.17 -29.04 5.42
CA SER A 316 -3.45 -29.50 4.06
C SER A 316 -4.87 -30.04 3.91
N HIS A 317 -5.30 -30.26 2.66
CA HIS A 317 -6.62 -30.79 2.34
C HIS A 317 -6.55 -32.13 1.63
N GLN A 318 -7.60 -32.95 1.86
CA GLN A 318 -7.90 -34.13 1.04
C GLN A 318 -8.96 -33.75 0.02
N PHE A 319 -8.62 -33.87 -1.25
CA PHE A 319 -9.55 -33.64 -2.36
C PHE A 319 -10.24 -34.95 -2.75
N SER A 320 -11.51 -34.86 -3.15
CA SER A 320 -12.36 -36.02 -3.50
C SER A 320 -13.24 -35.68 -4.71
N ARG A 321 -13.53 -36.68 -5.55
CA ARG A 321 -14.40 -36.55 -6.73
C ARG A 321 -15.86 -36.80 -6.38
N THR A 322 -16.11 -37.70 -5.44
CA THR A 322 -17.45 -38.12 -5.08
C THR A 322 -17.78 -37.84 -3.63
N LEU A 323 -19.08 -37.72 -3.31
CA LEU A 323 -19.55 -37.55 -1.92
C LEU A 323 -19.16 -38.75 -1.05
N ALA A 324 -19.12 -39.95 -1.61
CA ALA A 324 -18.73 -41.17 -0.86
C ALA A 324 -17.27 -41.08 -0.41
N GLU A 325 -16.35 -40.72 -1.32
CA GLU A 325 -14.94 -40.48 -0.99
C GLU A 325 -14.79 -39.38 0.07
N HIS A 326 -15.52 -38.26 -0.12
CA HIS A 326 -15.49 -37.14 0.82
C HIS A 326 -15.94 -37.58 2.25
N ARG A 327 -17.04 -38.32 2.36
CA ARG A 327 -17.51 -38.84 3.66
C ARG A 327 -16.48 -39.74 4.35
N LEU A 328 -15.75 -40.56 3.60
CA LEU A 328 -14.65 -41.37 4.14
C LEU A 328 -13.50 -40.47 4.62
N ALA A 329 -13.14 -39.45 3.85
CA ALA A 329 -12.11 -38.48 4.24
C ALA A 329 -12.50 -37.70 5.51
N VAL A 330 -13.75 -37.22 5.61
CA VAL A 330 -14.28 -36.55 6.82
C VAL A 330 -14.18 -37.49 8.05
N LYS A 331 -14.60 -38.77 7.93
CA LYS A 331 -14.46 -39.75 9.03
C LYS A 331 -13.02 -39.99 9.44
N LYS A 332 -12.08 -39.87 8.49
CA LYS A 332 -10.65 -40.09 8.75
C LYS A 332 -9.98 -38.88 9.42
N PHE A 333 -10.31 -37.66 9.01
CA PHE A 333 -9.57 -36.46 9.38
C PHE A 333 -10.29 -35.50 10.32
N GLN A 334 -11.63 -35.61 10.43
CA GLN A 334 -12.44 -34.74 11.32
C GLN A 334 -13.12 -35.58 12.44
N LYS A 335 -12.32 -36.30 13.21
CA LYS A 335 -12.79 -37.02 14.41
C LYS A 335 -12.83 -36.13 15.64
#